data_48b421da8ebaa230cf0f22dffbc61a5f
#
_entry.id   48b421da8ebaa230cf0f22dffbc61a5f
#
_cell.length_a   1.000
_cell.length_b   1.000
_cell.length_c   1.000
_cell.angle_alpha   90.00
_cell.angle_beta   90.00
_cell.angle_gamma   90.00
#
_symmetry.space_group_name_H-M   'P 1'
#
loop_
_entity.id
_entity.type
_entity.pdbx_description
1 polymer ?
#
loop_
_entity_poly.entity_id
_entity_poly.type
_entity_poly.pdbx_seq_one_letter_code
_entity_poly.pdbx_strand_id
1 'polypeptide(L)'
;MASIDRKHLAEITAAVLSFLVSLTTILGIPVALYGYLVTQQQSRVDRAFQFYKDFRDGNLDADVKLLVEKANAKAKEMQALVDKDDQVGILGLQTSLVRDAQVDTALAHVIVFFDAVGPCVAHALCDADATIALLQYQAKQLVKGYGAYVYDQQQSGAPFGNGIFIVNGLEASSRISSLFPWPGRTAN
;
A
#
# COMPACT_ATOMS: atom_id res chain seq x y z
N MET A 1 58.41 47.16 20.14
CA MET A 1 57.62 45.90 20.21
C MET A 1 56.29 46.23 20.83
N ALA A 2 55.23 46.25 20.04
CA ALA A 2 53.88 46.59 20.50
C ALA A 2 53.37 45.42 21.32
N SER A 3 53.11 45.61 22.63
CA SER A 3 52.40 44.68 23.50
C SER A 3 50.98 44.55 22.99
N ILE A 4 50.69 43.50 22.27
CA ILE A 4 49.32 43.16 21.90
C ILE A 4 48.57 42.89 23.19
N ASP A 5 47.57 43.74 23.45
CA ASP A 5 46.78 43.66 24.68
C ASP A 5 46.02 42.34 24.71
N ARG A 6 46.39 41.47 25.68
CA ARG A 6 45.81 40.11 25.82
C ARG A 6 44.24 40.14 25.92
N LYS A 7 43.69 41.26 26.37
CA LYS A 7 42.24 41.45 26.41
C LYS A 7 41.64 41.56 25.03
N HIS A 8 42.25 42.33 24.11
CA HIS A 8 41.77 42.45 22.74
C HIS A 8 41.87 41.11 21.97
N LEU A 9 42.88 40.33 22.23
CA LEU A 9 43.01 39.02 21.63
C LEU A 9 41.91 38.04 22.09
N ALA A 10 41.56 38.06 23.38
CA ALA A 10 40.50 37.24 23.97
C ALA A 10 39.09 37.67 23.46
N GLU A 11 38.85 38.95 23.24
CA GLU A 11 37.58 39.44 22.71
C GLU A 11 37.40 39.05 21.21
N ILE A 12 38.45 39.15 20.42
CA ILE A 12 38.41 38.73 19.02
C ILE A 12 38.20 37.22 18.91
N THR A 13 38.89 36.40 19.71
CA THR A 13 38.71 34.95 19.72
C THR A 13 37.29 34.55 20.14
N ALA A 14 36.73 35.19 21.17
CA ALA A 14 35.37 34.96 21.60
C ALA A 14 34.32 35.31 20.50
N ALA A 15 34.53 36.46 19.84
CA ALA A 15 33.64 36.88 18.71
C ALA A 15 33.70 35.91 17.51
N VAL A 16 34.93 35.47 17.15
CA VAL A 16 35.09 34.49 16.06
C VAL A 16 34.48 33.14 16.44
N LEU A 17 34.64 32.68 17.66
CA LEU A 17 34.04 31.43 18.13
C LEU A 17 32.51 31.53 18.13
N SER A 18 31.94 32.63 18.62
CA SER A 18 30.48 32.88 18.59
C SER A 18 29.94 32.91 17.17
N PHE A 19 30.66 33.54 16.24
CA PHE A 19 30.27 33.57 14.82
C PHE A 19 30.31 32.14 14.20
N LEU A 20 31.32 31.37 14.46
CA LEU A 20 31.45 29.99 13.97
C LEU A 20 30.35 29.09 14.53
N VAL A 21 30.01 29.20 15.81
CA VAL A 21 28.90 28.47 16.44
C VAL A 21 27.57 28.85 15.81
N SER A 22 27.32 30.14 15.58
CA SER A 22 26.11 30.60 14.93
C SER A 22 26.03 30.10 13.49
N LEU A 23 27.11 30.13 12.74
CA LEU A 23 27.16 29.65 11.37
C LEU A 23 26.91 28.15 11.26
N THR A 24 27.52 27.35 12.15
CA THR A 24 27.29 25.88 12.20
C THR A 24 25.85 25.54 12.60
N THR A 25 25.23 26.33 13.46
CA THR A 25 23.82 26.12 13.83
C THR A 25 22.89 26.44 12.66
N ILE A 26 23.11 27.57 11.99
CA ILE A 26 22.28 28.01 10.84
C ILE A 26 22.37 27.02 9.67
N LEU A 27 23.53 26.45 9.40
CA LEU A 27 23.73 25.52 8.29
C LEU A 27 23.44 24.07 8.73
N GLY A 28 23.75 23.71 9.95
CA GLY A 28 23.62 22.34 10.46
C GLY A 28 22.17 21.87 10.57
N ILE A 29 21.26 22.75 11.02
CA ILE A 29 19.84 22.39 11.17
C ILE A 29 19.19 22.05 9.84
N PRO A 30 19.30 22.88 8.76
CA PRO A 30 18.76 22.52 7.46
C PRO A 30 19.34 21.24 6.86
N VAL A 31 20.65 21.02 7.00
CA VAL A 31 21.32 19.81 6.51
C VAL A 31 20.83 18.58 7.26
N ALA A 32 20.72 18.66 8.60
CA ALA A 32 20.20 17.56 9.41
C ALA A 32 18.75 17.24 9.08
N LEU A 33 17.91 18.27 8.90
CA LEU A 33 16.51 18.12 8.51
C LEU A 33 16.38 17.49 7.11
N TYR A 34 17.17 17.94 6.14
CA TYR A 34 17.20 17.36 4.81
C TYR A 34 17.63 15.89 4.86
N GLY A 35 18.71 15.57 5.60
CA GLY A 35 19.16 14.20 5.80
C GLY A 35 18.08 13.31 6.42
N TYR A 36 17.35 13.84 7.43
CA TYR A 36 16.25 13.13 8.04
C TYR A 36 15.11 12.83 7.04
N LEU A 37 14.70 13.82 6.25
CA LEU A 37 13.65 13.66 5.23
C LEU A 37 14.03 12.63 4.16
N VAL A 38 15.28 12.68 3.67
CA VAL A 38 15.78 11.71 2.69
C VAL A 38 15.80 10.30 3.28
N THR A 39 16.30 10.14 4.51
CA THR A 39 16.33 8.84 5.18
C THR A 39 14.92 8.29 5.43
N GLN A 40 13.98 9.15 5.80
CA GLN A 40 12.58 8.76 5.99
C GLN A 40 11.96 8.30 4.68
N GLN A 41 12.19 9.02 3.58
CA GLN A 41 11.71 8.64 2.26
C GLN A 41 12.30 7.29 1.81
N GLN A 42 13.61 7.11 1.97
CA GLN A 42 14.30 5.84 1.69
C GLN A 42 13.68 4.68 2.49
N SER A 43 13.46 4.87 3.79
CA SER A 43 12.85 3.86 4.66
C SER A 43 11.45 3.45 4.20
N ARG A 44 10.66 4.40 3.64
CA ARG A 44 9.32 4.08 3.07
C ARG A 44 9.42 3.24 1.81
N VAL A 45 10.34 3.57 0.92
CA VAL A 45 10.61 2.80 -0.30
C VAL A 45 11.14 1.41 0.04
N ASP A 46 12.06 1.30 0.99
CA ASP A 46 12.61 0.00 1.44
C ASP A 46 11.53 -0.92 2.00
N ARG A 47 10.54 -0.38 2.73
CA ARG A 47 9.39 -1.17 3.19
C ARG A 47 8.54 -1.69 2.03
N ALA A 48 8.32 -0.89 0.99
CA ALA A 48 7.61 -1.35 -0.20
C ALA A 48 8.33 -2.52 -0.88
N PHE A 49 9.66 -2.43 -1.02
CA PHE A 49 10.48 -3.52 -1.53
C PHE A 49 10.48 -4.75 -0.62
N GLN A 50 10.46 -4.56 0.71
CA GLN A 50 10.37 -5.67 1.66
C GLN A 50 9.05 -6.43 1.48
N PHE A 51 7.91 -5.74 1.37
CA PHE A 51 6.63 -6.39 1.06
C PHE A 51 6.67 -7.15 -0.27
N TYR A 52 7.26 -6.56 -1.30
CA TYR A 52 7.39 -7.26 -2.57
C TYR A 52 8.25 -8.52 -2.47
N LYS A 53 9.34 -8.47 -1.71
CA LYS A 53 10.19 -9.61 -1.43
C LYS A 53 9.41 -10.68 -0.66
N ASP A 54 8.73 -10.30 0.43
CA ASP A 54 7.91 -11.21 1.23
C ASP A 54 6.81 -11.88 0.39
N PHE A 55 6.22 -11.13 -0.55
CA PHE A 55 5.26 -11.67 -1.52
C PHE A 55 5.88 -12.76 -2.38
N ARG A 56 7.07 -12.53 -2.90
CA ARG A 56 7.76 -13.49 -3.78
C ARG A 56 8.34 -14.70 -3.05
N ASP A 57 8.94 -14.45 -1.89
CA ASP A 57 9.64 -15.49 -1.11
C ASP A 57 8.65 -16.32 -0.25
N GLY A 58 7.45 -15.78 0.05
CA GLY A 58 6.46 -16.35 0.94
C GLY A 58 5.42 -17.28 0.32
N ASN A 59 5.68 -17.85 -0.87
CA ASN A 59 4.71 -18.67 -1.64
C ASN A 59 3.43 -17.95 -2.11
N LEU A 60 3.25 -16.66 -1.78
CA LEU A 60 2.07 -15.88 -2.19
C LEU A 60 1.96 -15.75 -3.72
N ASP A 61 3.08 -15.75 -4.42
CA ASP A 61 3.10 -15.77 -5.90
C ASP A 61 2.47 -17.09 -6.45
N ALA A 62 2.69 -18.21 -5.76
CA ALA A 62 2.06 -19.48 -6.12
C ALA A 62 0.56 -19.45 -5.82
N ASP A 63 0.14 -18.90 -4.67
CA ASP A 63 -1.26 -18.74 -4.32
C ASP A 63 -1.98 -17.85 -5.34
N VAL A 64 -1.39 -16.70 -5.72
CA VAL A 64 -1.96 -15.82 -6.74
C VAL A 64 -2.06 -16.52 -8.10
N LYS A 65 -1.05 -17.30 -8.52
CA LYS A 65 -1.12 -18.07 -9.75
C LYS A 65 -2.27 -19.07 -9.75
N LEU A 66 -2.44 -19.82 -8.65
CA LEU A 66 -3.56 -20.73 -8.47
C LEU A 66 -4.91 -19.98 -8.61
N LEU A 67 -5.07 -18.86 -7.90
CA LEU A 67 -6.28 -18.04 -7.93
C LEU A 67 -6.59 -17.53 -9.34
N VAL A 68 -5.57 -17.01 -10.04
CA VAL A 68 -5.71 -16.53 -11.42
C VAL A 68 -6.06 -17.65 -12.37
N GLU A 69 -5.44 -18.83 -12.25
CA GLU A 69 -5.75 -20.00 -13.06
C GLU A 69 -7.22 -20.42 -12.89
N LYS A 70 -7.68 -20.54 -11.64
CA LYS A 70 -9.08 -20.91 -11.34
C LYS A 70 -10.07 -19.86 -11.85
N ALA A 71 -9.78 -18.57 -11.70
CA ALA A 71 -10.60 -17.50 -12.24
C ALA A 71 -10.64 -17.51 -13.78
N ASN A 72 -9.48 -17.74 -14.43
CA ASN A 72 -9.39 -17.81 -15.87
C ASN A 72 -10.12 -19.03 -16.46
N ALA A 73 -10.18 -20.16 -15.75
CA ALA A 73 -10.98 -21.31 -16.16
C ALA A 73 -12.48 -20.96 -16.29
N LYS A 74 -12.94 -19.93 -15.57
CA LYS A 74 -14.32 -19.41 -15.60
C LYS A 74 -14.46 -18.08 -16.35
N ALA A 75 -13.42 -17.63 -17.05
CA ALA A 75 -13.39 -16.30 -17.66
C ALA A 75 -14.55 -16.05 -18.65
N LYS A 76 -14.91 -17.06 -19.47
CA LYS A 76 -16.02 -16.92 -20.44
C LYS A 76 -17.38 -16.76 -19.74
N GLU A 77 -17.59 -17.53 -18.67
CA GLU A 77 -18.82 -17.46 -17.87
C GLU A 77 -18.90 -16.12 -17.15
N MET A 78 -17.79 -15.68 -16.56
CA MET A 78 -17.65 -14.38 -15.92
C MET A 78 -17.95 -13.23 -16.91
N GLN A 79 -17.34 -13.28 -18.11
CA GLN A 79 -17.55 -12.26 -19.13
C GLN A 79 -19.04 -12.17 -19.55
N ALA A 80 -19.70 -13.31 -19.73
CA ALA A 80 -21.11 -13.34 -20.08
C ALA A 80 -22.03 -12.73 -19.00
N LEU A 81 -21.64 -12.80 -17.73
CA LEU A 81 -22.35 -12.16 -16.61
C LEU A 81 -22.07 -10.65 -16.57
N VAL A 82 -20.81 -10.25 -16.83
CA VAL A 82 -20.42 -8.83 -16.94
C VAL A 82 -21.15 -8.15 -18.09
N ASP A 83 -21.24 -8.79 -19.26
CA ASP A 83 -21.93 -8.24 -20.44
C ASP A 83 -23.44 -8.06 -20.21
N LYS A 84 -24.01 -8.82 -19.28
CA LYS A 84 -25.42 -8.72 -18.85
C LYS A 84 -25.64 -7.81 -17.65
N ASP A 85 -24.58 -7.24 -17.10
CA ASP A 85 -24.59 -6.49 -15.83
C ASP A 85 -25.20 -7.29 -14.66
N ASP A 86 -25.03 -8.62 -14.68
CA ASP A 86 -25.56 -9.54 -13.66
C ASP A 86 -24.61 -9.65 -12.45
N GLN A 87 -24.70 -8.69 -11.56
CA GLN A 87 -23.89 -8.60 -10.34
C GLN A 87 -24.14 -9.80 -9.40
N VAL A 88 -25.35 -10.28 -9.31
CA VAL A 88 -25.71 -11.44 -8.47
C VAL A 88 -25.09 -12.72 -9.04
N GLY A 89 -25.15 -12.89 -10.36
CA GLY A 89 -24.49 -13.99 -11.05
C GLY A 89 -22.98 -13.96 -10.86
N ILE A 90 -22.34 -12.78 -10.97
CA ILE A 90 -20.90 -12.60 -10.73
C ILE A 90 -20.53 -13.03 -9.31
N LEU A 91 -21.23 -12.54 -8.29
CA LEU A 91 -21.00 -12.94 -6.91
C LEU A 91 -21.21 -14.45 -6.71
N GLY A 92 -22.28 -15.01 -7.26
CA GLY A 92 -22.56 -16.45 -7.19
C GLY A 92 -21.44 -17.29 -7.80
N LEU A 93 -20.90 -16.87 -8.96
CA LEU A 93 -19.78 -17.53 -9.61
C LEU A 93 -18.49 -17.44 -8.77
N GLN A 94 -18.15 -16.26 -8.27
CA GLN A 94 -16.97 -16.07 -7.40
C GLN A 94 -17.09 -16.86 -6.10
N THR A 95 -18.27 -16.86 -5.46
CA THR A 95 -18.55 -17.67 -4.27
C THR A 95 -18.38 -19.17 -4.57
N SER A 96 -18.78 -19.63 -5.74
CA SER A 96 -18.60 -21.03 -6.14
C SER A 96 -17.13 -21.43 -6.30
N LEU A 97 -16.27 -20.50 -6.77
CA LEU A 97 -14.82 -20.71 -6.86
C LEU A 97 -14.19 -20.84 -5.47
N VAL A 98 -14.61 -20.00 -4.53
CA VAL A 98 -14.07 -20.00 -3.15
C VAL A 98 -14.51 -21.22 -2.34
N ARG A 99 -15.53 -21.97 -2.75
CA ARG A 99 -15.89 -23.25 -2.12
C ARG A 99 -14.83 -24.36 -2.31
N ASP A 100 -13.94 -24.22 -3.29
CA ASP A 100 -12.74 -25.06 -3.39
C ASP A 100 -11.79 -24.72 -2.22
N ALA A 101 -11.49 -25.69 -1.36
CA ALA A 101 -10.69 -25.48 -0.16
C ALA A 101 -9.27 -24.95 -0.46
N GLN A 102 -8.71 -25.29 -1.64
CA GLN A 102 -7.40 -24.75 -2.07
C GLN A 102 -7.52 -23.27 -2.45
N VAL A 103 -8.61 -22.87 -3.11
CA VAL A 103 -8.89 -21.49 -3.47
C VAL A 103 -9.16 -20.65 -2.23
N ASP A 104 -9.95 -21.15 -1.30
CA ASP A 104 -10.25 -20.49 -0.03
C ASP A 104 -8.99 -20.20 0.78
N THR A 105 -8.14 -21.21 0.97
CA THR A 105 -6.87 -21.06 1.67
C THR A 105 -5.93 -20.08 0.98
N ALA A 106 -5.74 -20.20 -0.34
CA ALA A 106 -4.88 -19.30 -1.10
C ALA A 106 -5.41 -17.86 -1.06
N LEU A 107 -6.73 -17.67 -1.19
CA LEU A 107 -7.35 -16.35 -1.13
C LEU A 107 -7.18 -15.72 0.26
N ALA A 108 -7.36 -16.50 1.33
CA ALA A 108 -7.16 -16.01 2.70
C ALA A 108 -5.71 -15.56 2.93
N HIS A 109 -4.70 -16.33 2.51
CA HIS A 109 -3.29 -15.95 2.62
C HIS A 109 -3.00 -14.64 1.91
N VAL A 110 -3.46 -14.52 0.66
CA VAL A 110 -3.21 -13.33 -0.16
C VAL A 110 -3.93 -12.10 0.40
N ILE A 111 -5.15 -12.26 0.91
CA ILE A 111 -5.90 -11.17 1.53
C ILE A 111 -5.20 -10.67 2.79
N VAL A 112 -4.78 -11.55 3.69
CA VAL A 112 -4.04 -11.18 4.91
C VAL A 112 -2.79 -10.39 4.56
N PHE A 113 -2.07 -10.77 3.51
CA PHE A 113 -0.92 -10.02 3.03
C PHE A 113 -1.32 -8.59 2.59
N PHE A 114 -2.33 -8.46 1.72
CA PHE A 114 -2.76 -7.14 1.25
C PHE A 114 -3.35 -6.29 2.37
N ASP A 115 -4.00 -6.89 3.36
CA ASP A 115 -4.53 -6.19 4.53
C ASP A 115 -3.42 -5.68 5.47
N ALA A 116 -2.20 -6.23 5.38
CA ALA A 116 -1.01 -5.66 6.01
C ALA A 116 -0.40 -4.52 5.17
N VAL A 117 -0.41 -4.65 3.83
CA VAL A 117 0.13 -3.63 2.91
C VAL A 117 -0.77 -2.39 2.85
N GLY A 118 -2.09 -2.55 2.80
CA GLY A 118 -3.04 -1.45 2.65
C GLY A 118 -2.88 -0.34 3.69
N PRO A 119 -2.90 -0.63 5.00
CA PRO A 119 -2.64 0.37 6.05
C PRO A 119 -1.26 1.02 5.93
N CYS A 120 -0.22 0.28 5.49
CA CYS A 120 1.11 0.86 5.28
C CYS A 120 1.06 1.99 4.24
N VAL A 121 0.31 1.80 3.16
CA VAL A 121 0.08 2.81 2.12
C VAL A 121 -0.83 3.93 2.63
N ALA A 122 -1.97 3.59 3.22
CA ALA A 122 -2.98 4.55 3.66
C ALA A 122 -2.44 5.53 4.73
N HIS A 123 -1.56 5.07 5.62
CA HIS A 123 -0.96 5.89 6.68
C HIS A 123 0.43 6.45 6.29
N ALA A 124 0.81 6.40 5.02
CA ALA A 124 2.10 6.86 4.52
C ALA A 124 3.32 6.28 5.26
N LEU A 125 3.19 5.05 5.76
CA LEU A 125 4.29 4.28 6.36
C LEU A 125 5.16 3.60 5.30
N CYS A 126 4.59 3.31 4.11
CA CYS A 126 5.28 2.90 2.90
C CYS A 126 5.18 4.00 1.85
N ASP A 127 6.08 3.96 0.87
CA ASP A 127 5.92 4.76 -0.34
C ASP A 127 4.79 4.19 -1.19
N ALA A 128 3.75 4.99 -1.42
CA ALA A 128 2.55 4.55 -2.12
C ALA A 128 2.85 4.22 -3.59
N ASP A 129 3.62 5.07 -4.27
CA ASP A 129 3.93 4.89 -5.69
C ASP A 129 4.77 3.63 -5.90
N ALA A 130 5.79 3.41 -5.06
CA ALA A 130 6.60 2.21 -5.12
C ALA A 130 5.76 0.95 -4.82
N THR A 131 4.89 0.99 -3.79
CA THR A 131 4.05 -0.15 -3.42
C THR A 131 3.06 -0.50 -4.53
N ILE A 132 2.40 0.51 -5.10
CA ILE A 132 1.46 0.35 -6.22
C ILE A 132 2.21 -0.20 -7.45
N ALA A 133 3.35 0.37 -7.82
CA ALA A 133 4.13 -0.09 -8.96
C ALA A 133 4.53 -1.57 -8.84
N LEU A 134 4.82 -2.05 -7.64
CA LEU A 134 5.27 -3.42 -7.39
C LEU A 134 4.12 -4.44 -7.29
N LEU A 135 2.96 -4.06 -6.73
CA LEU A 135 1.91 -5.00 -6.33
C LEU A 135 0.56 -4.79 -7.04
N GLN A 136 0.37 -3.68 -7.78
CA GLN A 136 -0.90 -3.35 -8.42
C GLN A 136 -1.37 -4.41 -9.42
N TYR A 137 -0.45 -5.00 -10.16
CA TYR A 137 -0.82 -6.02 -11.14
C TYR A 137 -1.51 -7.21 -10.46
N GLN A 138 -0.95 -7.70 -9.36
CA GLN A 138 -1.51 -8.82 -8.59
C GLN A 138 -2.85 -8.43 -7.95
N ALA A 139 -2.91 -7.26 -7.33
CA ALA A 139 -4.16 -6.74 -6.76
C ALA A 139 -5.27 -6.63 -7.83
N LYS A 140 -4.94 -6.15 -9.03
CA LYS A 140 -5.88 -6.03 -10.15
C LYS A 140 -6.41 -7.39 -10.63
N GLN A 141 -5.56 -8.40 -10.71
CA GLN A 141 -6.00 -9.76 -11.06
C GLN A 141 -6.95 -10.34 -10.02
N LEU A 142 -6.65 -10.12 -8.74
CA LEU A 142 -7.50 -10.58 -7.64
C LEU A 142 -8.86 -9.87 -7.61
N VAL A 143 -8.87 -8.54 -7.79
CA VAL A 143 -10.14 -7.78 -7.86
C VAL A 143 -10.99 -8.27 -9.03
N LYS A 144 -10.38 -8.53 -10.19
CA LYS A 144 -11.10 -9.07 -11.35
C LYS A 144 -11.69 -10.45 -11.08
N GLY A 145 -10.94 -11.34 -10.42
CA GLY A 145 -11.37 -12.72 -10.17
C GLY A 145 -12.29 -12.89 -8.97
N TYR A 146 -12.10 -12.10 -7.91
CA TYR A 146 -12.71 -12.32 -6.59
C TYR A 146 -13.25 -11.04 -5.94
N GLY A 147 -13.21 -9.90 -6.61
CA GLY A 147 -13.54 -8.59 -6.02
C GLY A 147 -14.97 -8.49 -5.49
N ALA A 148 -15.96 -9.06 -6.18
CA ALA A 148 -17.35 -9.04 -5.71
C ALA A 148 -17.52 -9.88 -4.44
N TYR A 149 -16.87 -11.05 -4.36
CA TYR A 149 -16.87 -11.88 -3.16
C TYR A 149 -16.20 -11.17 -1.97
N VAL A 150 -15.02 -10.60 -2.18
CA VAL A 150 -14.29 -9.86 -1.13
C VAL A 150 -15.11 -8.67 -0.64
N TYR A 151 -15.73 -7.93 -1.55
CA TYR A 151 -16.60 -6.82 -1.21
C TYR A 151 -17.84 -7.26 -0.41
N ASP A 152 -18.47 -8.37 -0.78
CA ASP A 152 -19.62 -8.92 -0.05
C ASP A 152 -19.22 -9.33 1.39
N GLN A 153 -18.06 -9.96 1.57
CA GLN A 153 -17.53 -10.29 2.90
C GLN A 153 -17.29 -9.04 3.76
N GLN A 154 -16.79 -7.95 3.17
CA GLN A 154 -16.66 -6.67 3.88
C GLN A 154 -18.01 -6.12 4.34
N GLN A 155 -19.05 -6.24 3.51
CA GLN A 155 -20.38 -5.78 3.86
C GLN A 155 -21.02 -6.59 4.98
N SER A 156 -20.61 -7.84 5.16
CA SER A 156 -21.04 -8.69 6.28
C SER A 156 -20.35 -8.37 7.61
N GLY A 157 -19.45 -7.37 7.63
CA GLY A 157 -18.78 -6.86 8.83
C GLY A 157 -17.40 -7.46 9.08
N ALA A 158 -16.87 -8.28 8.19
CA ALA A 158 -15.49 -8.75 8.29
C ALA A 158 -14.52 -7.65 7.80
N PRO A 159 -13.50 -7.25 8.57
CA PRO A 159 -12.45 -6.35 8.11
C PRO A 159 -11.49 -7.10 7.19
N PHE A 160 -11.95 -7.44 5.97
CA PHE A 160 -11.32 -8.44 5.11
C PHE A 160 -11.13 -7.87 3.71
N GLY A 161 -9.89 -7.83 3.23
CA GLY A 161 -9.58 -7.52 1.83
C GLY A 161 -9.58 -6.03 1.47
N ASN A 162 -9.62 -5.12 2.43
CA ASN A 162 -9.55 -3.68 2.13
C ASN A 162 -8.22 -3.29 1.48
N GLY A 163 -7.14 -3.94 1.88
CA GLY A 163 -5.80 -3.68 1.36
C GLY A 163 -5.67 -3.95 -0.14
N ILE A 164 -6.38 -4.94 -0.68
CA ILE A 164 -6.37 -5.23 -2.12
C ILE A 164 -6.92 -4.05 -2.91
N PHE A 165 -8.00 -3.44 -2.44
CA PHE A 165 -8.63 -2.29 -3.12
C PHE A 165 -7.74 -1.05 -3.02
N ILE A 166 -7.10 -0.78 -1.88
CA ILE A 166 -6.15 0.32 -1.70
C ILE A 166 -4.99 0.19 -2.68
N VAL A 167 -4.34 -0.97 -2.76
CA VAL A 167 -3.20 -1.21 -3.66
C VAL A 167 -3.63 -1.20 -5.13
N ASN A 168 -4.85 -1.61 -5.44
CA ASN A 168 -5.40 -1.49 -6.80
C ASN A 168 -5.69 -0.03 -7.22
N GLY A 169 -5.56 0.95 -6.31
CA GLY A 169 -5.88 2.35 -6.57
C GLY A 169 -7.39 2.64 -6.56
N LEU A 170 -8.18 1.76 -6.00
CA LEU A 170 -9.61 1.96 -5.77
C LEU A 170 -9.76 2.53 -4.35
N GLU A 171 -9.95 3.83 -4.26
CA GLU A 171 -10.26 4.47 -2.98
C GLU A 171 -11.51 3.85 -2.36
N ALA A 172 -11.36 3.49 -1.10
CA ALA A 172 -12.07 2.45 -0.37
C ALA A 172 -13.59 2.57 -0.20
N SER A 173 -14.30 3.55 -0.72
CA SER A 173 -15.76 3.53 -0.55
C SER A 173 -16.61 4.05 -1.72
N SER A 174 -16.15 5.07 -2.45
CA SER A 174 -16.98 5.66 -3.50
C SER A 174 -16.83 5.00 -4.88
N ARG A 175 -15.66 4.45 -5.19
CA ARG A 175 -15.41 3.77 -6.47
C ARG A 175 -15.73 2.29 -6.45
N ILE A 176 -15.61 1.63 -5.29
CA ILE A 176 -15.99 0.21 -5.16
C ILE A 176 -17.50 0.06 -5.31
N SER A 177 -18.29 0.94 -4.68
CA SER A 177 -19.75 0.95 -4.84
C SER A 177 -20.21 1.26 -6.26
N SER A 178 -19.41 1.98 -7.05
CA SER A 178 -19.73 2.23 -8.47
C SER A 178 -19.33 1.07 -9.39
N LEU A 179 -18.35 0.26 -9.01
CA LEU A 179 -17.94 -0.94 -9.75
C LEU A 179 -18.84 -2.14 -9.44
N PHE A 180 -19.45 -2.15 -8.25
CA PHE A 180 -20.38 -3.18 -7.82
C PHE A 180 -21.66 -2.51 -7.28
N PRO A 181 -22.52 -1.91 -8.15
CA PRO A 181 -23.76 -1.30 -7.74
C PRO A 181 -24.70 -2.39 -7.20
N TRP A 182 -24.80 -2.48 -5.88
CA TRP A 182 -25.63 -3.48 -5.22
C TRP A 182 -27.11 -3.07 -5.32
N PRO A 183 -27.97 -3.90 -5.93
CA PRO A 183 -29.40 -3.60 -5.96
C PRO A 183 -29.96 -3.74 -4.55
N GLY A 184 -30.33 -2.64 -3.91
CA GLY A 184 -31.12 -2.66 -2.67
C GLY A 184 -30.62 -1.85 -1.48
N ARG A 185 -29.58 -1.04 -1.59
CA ARG A 185 -29.24 -0.06 -0.55
C ARG A 185 -29.58 1.35 -0.99
N THR A 186 -30.74 1.82 -0.55
CA THR A 186 -30.98 3.26 -0.39
C THR A 186 -30.03 3.75 0.68
N ALA A 187 -29.19 4.75 0.34
CA ALA A 187 -28.38 5.48 1.30
C ALA A 187 -29.30 6.02 2.41
N ASN A 188 -29.09 5.55 3.63
CA ASN A 188 -29.61 6.17 4.83
C ASN A 188 -28.60 7.20 5.33
#